data_32809aa8dca12d84afa18a4d553b9357
#
_entry.id   32809aa8dca12d84afa18a4d553b9357
#
_cell.length_a   1.000
_cell.length_b   1.000
_cell.length_c   1.000
_cell.angle_alpha   90.00
_cell.angle_beta   90.00
_cell.angle_gamma   90.00
#
_symmetry.space_group_name_H-M   'P 1'
#
loop_
_entity.id
_entity.type
_entity.pdbx_description
1 polymer ?
#
loop_
_entity_poly.entity_id
_entity_poly.type
_entity_poly.pdbx_seq_one_letter_code
_entity_poly.pdbx_strand_id
1 'polypeptide(L)'
;MKLDEFTVGQVFKTKSFKLSKEDIMRFAGEFDPQYMHVNEEKANQGRFNGIIASGIHTLAISFKLWVEQGMYGDDVIAGTQMNNIKFIKPVYPNDELHTIVEVINKEAKKKETGILTVLLTTFNDKEEKVFEGDLSVLIRR
;
A
#
# COMPACT_ATOMS: atom_id res chain seq x y z
N MET A 1 -17.79 6.71 -0.79
CA MET A 1 -18.07 7.54 -1.99
C MET A 1 -18.27 6.65 -3.20
N LYS A 2 -19.19 7.05 -4.04
CA LYS A 2 -19.45 6.39 -5.31
C LYS A 2 -18.51 6.96 -6.38
N LEU A 3 -18.39 6.27 -7.51
CA LEU A 3 -17.48 6.68 -8.60
C LEU A 3 -17.66 8.14 -9.00
N ASP A 4 -18.91 8.55 -9.19
CA ASP A 4 -19.20 9.89 -9.71
C ASP A 4 -18.86 11.01 -8.70
N GLU A 5 -18.63 10.66 -7.44
CA GLU A 5 -18.24 11.62 -6.40
C GLU A 5 -16.73 11.84 -6.34
N PHE A 6 -15.93 10.96 -6.94
CA PHE A 6 -14.49 11.16 -7.04
C PHE A 6 -14.13 12.06 -8.21
N THR A 7 -13.05 12.81 -8.07
CA THR A 7 -12.53 13.71 -9.12
C THR A 7 -11.09 13.32 -9.43
N VAL A 8 -10.76 13.16 -10.71
CA VAL A 8 -9.38 12.90 -11.14
C VAL A 8 -8.50 14.07 -10.67
N GLY A 9 -7.36 13.73 -10.06
CA GLY A 9 -6.46 14.69 -9.45
C GLY A 9 -6.69 14.92 -7.96
N GLN A 10 -7.77 14.40 -7.40
CA GLN A 10 -8.06 14.48 -5.97
C GLN A 10 -7.01 13.70 -5.18
N VAL A 11 -6.52 14.29 -4.08
CA VAL A 11 -5.44 13.73 -3.27
C VAL A 11 -5.90 13.56 -1.82
N PHE A 12 -5.55 12.42 -1.24
CA PHE A 12 -5.82 12.10 0.16
C PHE A 12 -4.52 11.72 0.85
N LYS A 13 -4.38 12.10 2.11
CA LYS A 13 -3.26 11.67 2.95
C LYS A 13 -3.81 10.77 4.05
N THR A 14 -3.24 9.59 4.19
CA THR A 14 -3.66 8.64 5.23
C THR A 14 -3.04 8.99 6.58
N LYS A 15 -3.56 8.34 7.63
CA LYS A 15 -2.85 8.30 8.91
C LYS A 15 -1.57 7.49 8.77
N SER A 16 -0.73 7.52 9.81
CA SER A 16 0.53 6.79 9.84
C SER A 16 0.38 5.42 10.50
N PHE A 17 1.27 4.50 10.15
CA PHE A 17 1.35 3.16 10.71
C PHE A 17 2.81 2.85 11.05
N LYS A 18 3.09 2.53 12.31
CA LYS A 18 4.43 2.14 12.74
C LYS A 18 4.58 0.62 12.63
N LEU A 19 5.62 0.18 11.93
CA LEU A 19 5.85 -1.23 11.64
C LEU A 19 6.89 -1.81 12.57
N SER A 20 6.51 -2.75 13.43
CA SER A 20 7.43 -3.39 14.37
C SER A 20 8.21 -4.53 13.71
N LYS A 21 9.39 -4.85 14.27
CA LYS A 21 10.17 -6.01 13.82
C LYS A 21 9.37 -7.31 13.97
N GLU A 22 8.61 -7.43 15.04
CA GLU A 22 7.77 -8.60 15.28
C GLU A 22 6.73 -8.77 14.18
N ASP A 23 6.07 -7.69 13.77
CA ASP A 23 5.10 -7.73 12.69
C ASP A 23 5.75 -8.08 11.35
N ILE A 24 6.93 -7.52 11.07
CA ILE A 24 7.68 -7.82 9.85
C ILE A 24 7.97 -9.32 9.75
N MET A 25 8.50 -9.90 10.82
CA MET A 25 8.90 -11.30 10.84
C MET A 25 7.69 -12.23 10.79
N ARG A 26 6.61 -11.88 11.48
CA ARG A 26 5.38 -12.68 11.48
C ARG A 26 4.73 -12.72 10.10
N PHE A 27 4.55 -11.58 9.46
CA PHE A 27 3.99 -11.53 8.12
C PHE A 27 4.85 -12.32 7.13
N ALA A 28 6.16 -12.09 7.17
CA ALA A 28 7.07 -12.74 6.23
C ALA A 28 7.14 -14.25 6.45
N GLY A 29 7.07 -14.71 7.69
CA GLY A 29 7.02 -16.13 8.00
C GLY A 29 5.85 -16.85 7.34
N GLU A 30 4.75 -16.15 7.14
CA GLU A 30 3.56 -16.72 6.50
C GLU A 30 3.57 -16.55 4.97
N PHE A 31 4.07 -15.43 4.44
CA PHE A 31 3.86 -15.06 3.04
C PHE A 31 5.13 -14.82 2.23
N ASP A 32 6.28 -14.58 2.88
CA ASP A 32 7.54 -14.27 2.17
C ASP A 32 8.74 -14.66 3.04
N PRO A 33 8.98 -15.97 3.22
CA PRO A 33 9.98 -16.45 4.18
C PRO A 33 11.43 -16.37 3.68
N GLN A 34 11.79 -15.26 3.06
CA GLN A 34 13.17 -15.01 2.64
C GLN A 34 14.00 -14.55 3.84
N TYR A 35 15.31 -14.86 3.82
CA TYR A 35 16.18 -14.66 4.99
C TYR A 35 16.19 -13.23 5.52
N MET A 36 16.16 -12.23 4.64
CA MET A 36 16.23 -10.82 5.05
C MET A 36 15.00 -10.34 5.82
N HIS A 37 13.93 -11.13 5.82
CA HIS A 37 12.70 -10.80 6.53
C HIS A 37 12.46 -11.64 7.77
N VAL A 38 13.10 -12.83 7.86
CA VAL A 38 12.79 -13.81 8.92
C VAL A 38 14.00 -14.26 9.73
N ASN A 39 15.22 -14.01 9.27
CA ASN A 39 16.44 -14.48 9.95
C ASN A 39 17.31 -13.28 10.30
N GLU A 40 17.21 -12.85 11.56
CA GLU A 40 17.90 -11.64 12.04
C GLU A 40 19.41 -11.74 11.90
N GLU A 41 19.99 -12.90 12.24
CA GLU A 41 21.45 -13.10 12.16
C GLU A 41 21.95 -12.95 10.72
N LYS A 42 21.31 -13.63 9.78
CA LYS A 42 21.67 -13.53 8.36
C LYS A 42 21.40 -12.13 7.82
N ALA A 43 20.29 -11.51 8.20
CA ALA A 43 19.95 -10.17 7.76
C ALA A 43 20.99 -9.14 8.24
N ASN A 44 21.49 -9.28 9.48
CA ASN A 44 22.51 -8.39 10.03
C ASN A 44 23.84 -8.47 9.26
N GLN A 45 24.12 -9.60 8.64
CA GLN A 45 25.32 -9.82 7.82
C GLN A 45 25.08 -9.47 6.35
N GLY A 46 23.84 -9.19 5.99
CA GLY A 46 23.45 -8.93 4.62
C GLY A 46 23.57 -7.46 4.22
N ARG A 47 23.18 -7.22 2.98
CA ARG A 47 23.32 -5.91 2.32
C ARG A 47 22.64 -4.76 3.06
N PHE A 48 21.52 -5.01 3.74
CA PHE A 48 20.71 -3.98 4.38
C PHE A 48 21.00 -3.82 5.88
N ASN A 49 21.96 -4.58 6.41
CA ASN A 49 22.40 -4.50 7.82
C ASN A 49 21.28 -4.70 8.84
N GLY A 50 20.37 -5.60 8.55
CA GLY A 50 19.27 -5.91 9.47
C GLY A 50 18.03 -6.39 8.76
N ILE A 51 17.03 -6.75 9.56
CA ILE A 51 15.71 -7.17 9.06
C ILE A 51 15.07 -6.00 8.29
N ILE A 52 14.49 -6.33 7.14
CA ILE A 52 13.64 -5.41 6.38
C ILE A 52 12.29 -6.06 6.11
N ALA A 53 11.28 -5.24 5.92
CA ALA A 53 9.94 -5.72 5.60
C ALA A 53 9.88 -6.29 4.18
N SER A 54 9.06 -7.33 3.98
CA SER A 54 8.69 -7.78 2.64
C SER A 54 8.00 -6.64 1.89
N GLY A 55 8.31 -6.49 0.60
CA GLY A 55 7.60 -5.52 -0.25
C GLY A 55 6.09 -5.78 -0.27
N ILE A 56 5.70 -7.05 -0.25
CA ILE A 56 4.27 -7.43 -0.19
C ILE A 56 3.63 -6.92 1.10
N HIS A 57 4.37 -6.90 2.19
CA HIS A 57 3.89 -6.36 3.47
C HIS A 57 3.66 -4.85 3.37
N THR A 58 4.62 -4.13 2.79
CA THR A 58 4.50 -2.68 2.56
C THR A 58 3.31 -2.36 1.65
N LEU A 59 3.09 -3.16 0.61
CA LEU A 59 1.92 -3.05 -0.26
C LEU A 59 0.63 -3.24 0.55
N ALA A 60 0.58 -4.27 1.38
CA ALA A 60 -0.60 -4.57 2.19
C ALA A 60 -0.90 -3.44 3.18
N ILE A 61 0.13 -2.87 3.81
CA ILE A 61 -0.03 -1.73 4.72
C ILE A 61 -0.52 -0.49 3.96
N SER A 62 0.03 -0.22 2.80
CA SER A 62 -0.39 0.91 1.95
C SER A 62 -1.87 0.80 1.59
N PHE A 63 -2.30 -0.38 1.20
CA PHE A 63 -3.70 -0.67 0.90
C PHE A 63 -4.58 -0.50 2.15
N LYS A 64 -4.16 -1.06 3.28
CA LYS A 64 -4.87 -0.94 4.55
C LYS A 64 -5.11 0.53 4.93
N LEU A 65 -4.06 1.34 4.86
CA LEU A 65 -4.15 2.76 5.21
C LEU A 65 -5.16 3.50 4.33
N TRP A 66 -5.18 3.17 3.03
CA TRP A 66 -6.16 3.75 2.12
C TRP A 66 -7.59 3.32 2.45
N VAL A 67 -7.81 2.03 2.65
CA VAL A 67 -9.14 1.52 2.96
C VAL A 67 -9.66 2.12 4.27
N GLU A 68 -8.79 2.26 5.26
CA GLU A 68 -9.16 2.85 6.56
C GLU A 68 -9.51 4.33 6.50
N GLN A 69 -9.13 5.04 5.43
CA GLN A 69 -9.60 6.41 5.20
C GLN A 69 -11.12 6.48 5.01
N GLY A 70 -11.74 5.36 4.63
CA GLY A 70 -13.18 5.25 4.50
C GLY A 70 -13.78 5.82 3.23
N MET A 71 -12.94 6.26 2.29
CA MET A 71 -13.44 6.87 1.05
C MET A 71 -14.21 5.90 0.18
N TYR A 72 -13.81 4.62 0.15
CA TYR A 72 -14.57 3.60 -0.56
C TYR A 72 -15.90 3.30 0.13
N GLY A 73 -15.92 3.26 1.46
CA GLY A 73 -17.08 2.85 2.22
C GLY A 73 -17.59 1.49 1.75
N ASP A 74 -18.90 1.38 1.66
CA ASP A 74 -19.56 0.15 1.18
C ASP A 74 -19.83 0.17 -0.33
N ASP A 75 -19.36 1.19 -1.03
CA ASP A 75 -19.60 1.33 -2.47
C ASP A 75 -18.61 0.52 -3.32
N VAL A 76 -17.48 0.12 -2.77
CA VAL A 76 -16.52 -0.76 -3.46
C VAL A 76 -17.11 -2.16 -3.60
N ILE A 77 -16.92 -2.75 -4.79
CA ILE A 77 -17.43 -4.08 -5.10
C ILE A 77 -16.28 -5.09 -5.05
N ALA A 78 -15.18 -4.81 -5.76
CA ALA A 78 -14.04 -5.71 -5.82
C ALA A 78 -12.80 -5.01 -6.35
N GLY A 79 -11.63 -5.43 -5.89
CA GLY A 79 -10.37 -5.07 -6.53
C GLY A 79 -10.27 -5.77 -7.88
N THR A 80 -9.78 -5.08 -8.89
CA THR A 80 -9.70 -5.64 -10.24
C THR A 80 -8.28 -5.77 -10.75
N GLN A 81 -7.38 -4.87 -10.35
CA GLN A 81 -6.06 -4.81 -10.96
C GLN A 81 -5.10 -3.96 -10.15
N MET A 82 -3.84 -4.34 -10.16
CA MET A 82 -2.75 -3.50 -9.68
C MET A 82 -1.71 -3.41 -10.79
N ASN A 83 -1.16 -2.21 -11.02
CA ASN A 83 -0.15 -1.99 -12.04
C ASN A 83 0.99 -1.15 -11.49
N ASN A 84 2.14 -1.24 -12.16
CA ASN A 84 3.30 -0.39 -11.88
C ASN A 84 3.72 -0.43 -10.41
N ILE A 85 3.70 -1.63 -9.83
CA ILE A 85 4.12 -1.85 -8.45
C ILE A 85 5.63 -1.73 -8.38
N LYS A 86 6.12 -0.85 -7.49
CA LYS A 86 7.55 -0.61 -7.28
C LYS A 86 7.88 -0.61 -5.81
N PHE A 87 8.89 -1.39 -5.43
CA PHE A 87 9.48 -1.40 -4.10
C PHE A 87 10.75 -0.56 -4.19
N ILE A 88 10.67 0.68 -3.71
CA ILE A 88 11.67 1.72 -4.04
C ILE A 88 12.82 1.75 -3.03
N LYS A 89 12.50 1.65 -1.74
CA LYS A 89 13.50 1.61 -0.66
C LYS A 89 13.09 0.59 0.38
N PRO A 90 14.06 -0.03 1.07
CA PRO A 90 13.73 -0.97 2.15
C PRO A 90 13.02 -0.26 3.30
N VAL A 91 12.10 -0.99 3.92
CA VAL A 91 11.40 -0.55 5.12
C VAL A 91 11.98 -1.30 6.31
N TYR A 92 12.43 -0.56 7.31
CA TYR A 92 13.08 -1.10 8.50
C TYR A 92 12.12 -1.17 9.69
N PRO A 93 12.45 -2.02 10.70
CA PRO A 93 11.67 -2.04 11.92
C PRO A 93 11.54 -0.63 12.52
N ASN A 94 10.36 -0.33 13.00
CA ASN A 94 9.99 0.95 13.62
C ASN A 94 9.86 2.12 12.65
N ASP A 95 10.01 1.90 11.37
CA ASP A 95 9.66 2.91 10.39
C ASP A 95 8.17 3.22 10.52
N GLU A 96 7.83 4.50 10.39
CA GLU A 96 6.45 4.97 10.43
C GLU A 96 6.03 5.36 9.03
N LEU A 97 5.02 4.65 8.52
CA LEU A 97 4.61 4.77 7.12
C LEU A 97 3.30 5.55 7.00
N HIS A 98 3.20 6.38 5.98
CA HIS A 98 1.93 6.96 5.56
C HIS A 98 1.83 6.91 4.04
N THR A 99 0.61 6.98 3.52
CA THR A 99 0.37 6.87 2.09
C THR A 99 -0.34 8.13 1.57
N ILE A 100 0.12 8.64 0.46
CA ILE A 100 -0.57 9.66 -0.32
C ILE A 100 -1.31 8.94 -1.43
N VAL A 101 -2.58 9.25 -1.60
CA VAL A 101 -3.44 8.59 -2.58
C VAL A 101 -3.98 9.63 -3.54
N GLU A 102 -3.75 9.42 -4.83
CA GLU A 102 -4.25 10.30 -5.87
C GLU A 102 -5.21 9.55 -6.79
N VAL A 103 -6.35 10.13 -7.06
CA VAL A 103 -7.27 9.60 -8.07
C VAL A 103 -6.69 9.91 -9.45
N ILE A 104 -6.28 8.87 -10.18
CA ILE A 104 -5.62 9.05 -11.48
C ILE A 104 -6.51 8.72 -12.67
N ASN A 105 -7.55 7.93 -12.46
CA ASN A 105 -8.50 7.61 -13.54
C ASN A 105 -9.82 7.15 -12.98
N LYS A 106 -10.89 7.43 -13.70
CA LYS A 106 -12.20 6.85 -13.44
C LYS A 106 -12.90 6.61 -14.77
N GLU A 107 -13.57 5.47 -14.90
CA GLU A 107 -14.18 5.04 -16.13
C GLU A 107 -15.51 4.38 -15.84
N ALA A 108 -16.59 4.98 -16.31
CA ALA A 108 -17.93 4.39 -16.22
C ALA A 108 -18.00 3.18 -17.17
N LYS A 109 -18.27 2.00 -16.63
CA LYS A 109 -18.38 0.77 -17.44
C LYS A 109 -19.81 0.43 -17.74
N LYS A 110 -20.69 0.62 -16.77
CA LYS A 110 -22.12 0.34 -16.88
C LYS A 110 -22.91 1.48 -16.25
N LYS A 111 -24.24 1.39 -16.32
CA LYS A 111 -25.11 2.41 -15.74
C LYS A 111 -24.85 2.62 -14.24
N GLU A 112 -24.59 1.54 -13.51
CA GLU A 112 -24.48 1.58 -12.04
C GLU A 112 -23.09 1.31 -11.49
N THR A 113 -22.12 0.99 -12.33
CA THR A 113 -20.77 0.65 -11.90
C THR A 113 -19.70 1.22 -12.82
N GLY A 114 -18.49 1.31 -12.31
CA GLY A 114 -17.33 1.69 -13.09
C GLY A 114 -16.05 1.34 -12.40
N ILE A 115 -14.93 1.73 -12.98
CA ILE A 115 -13.59 1.46 -12.46
C ILE A 115 -12.98 2.76 -11.96
N LEU A 116 -12.53 2.73 -10.72
CA LEU A 116 -11.77 3.81 -10.09
C LEU A 116 -10.33 3.36 -9.94
N THR A 117 -9.38 4.17 -10.42
CA THR A 117 -7.96 3.88 -10.26
C THR A 117 -7.31 4.97 -9.41
N VAL A 118 -6.59 4.54 -8.38
CA VAL A 118 -5.84 5.43 -7.50
C VAL A 118 -4.36 5.05 -7.55
N LEU A 119 -3.50 6.04 -7.40
CA LEU A 119 -2.06 5.85 -7.22
C LEU A 119 -1.76 5.93 -5.73
N LEU A 120 -1.17 4.86 -5.19
CA LEU A 120 -0.71 4.80 -3.81
C LEU A 120 0.79 5.09 -3.80
N THR A 121 1.21 6.08 -3.02
CA THR A 121 2.63 6.38 -2.80
C THR A 121 2.89 6.41 -1.30
N THR A 122 3.73 5.51 -0.83
CA THR A 122 4.00 5.35 0.61
C THR A 122 5.38 5.88 0.96
N PHE A 123 5.44 6.63 2.05
CA PHE A 123 6.64 7.28 2.56
C PHE A 123 6.94 6.78 3.98
N ASN A 124 8.23 6.77 4.33
CA ASN A 124 8.65 6.54 5.72
C ASN A 124 8.67 7.86 6.49
N ASP A 125 9.07 7.84 7.76
CA ASP A 125 9.12 9.01 8.62
C ASP A 125 10.27 9.97 8.30
N LYS A 126 11.13 9.60 7.35
CA LYS A 126 12.17 10.50 6.79
C LYS A 126 11.72 11.13 5.48
N GLU A 127 10.43 11.01 5.15
CA GLU A 127 9.85 11.52 3.89
C GLU A 127 10.47 10.89 2.65
N GLU A 128 11.00 9.67 2.78
CA GLU A 128 11.52 8.92 1.64
C GLU A 128 10.43 8.02 1.07
N LYS A 129 10.30 8.02 -0.25
CA LYS A 129 9.36 7.15 -0.96
C LYS A 129 9.86 5.70 -0.86
N VAL A 130 9.03 4.81 -0.33
CA VAL A 130 9.37 3.40 -0.16
C VAL A 130 8.59 2.49 -1.09
N PHE A 131 7.40 2.90 -1.50
CA PHE A 131 6.50 2.08 -2.31
C PHE A 131 5.64 2.96 -3.21
N GLU A 132 5.29 2.43 -4.38
CA GLU A 132 4.35 3.07 -5.30
C GLU A 132 3.60 1.99 -6.08
N GLY A 133 2.33 2.22 -6.35
CA GLY A 133 1.56 1.32 -7.18
C GLY A 133 0.15 1.83 -7.47
N ASP A 134 -0.38 1.43 -8.63
CA ASP A 134 -1.75 1.76 -9.02
C ASP A 134 -2.70 0.68 -8.55
N LEU A 135 -3.85 1.08 -8.07
CA LEU A 135 -4.90 0.15 -7.64
C LEU A 135 -6.21 0.52 -8.33
N SER A 136 -6.80 -0.44 -9.02
CA SER A 136 -8.11 -0.28 -9.66
C SER A 136 -9.16 -1.12 -8.96
N VAL A 137 -10.33 -0.55 -8.75
CA VAL A 137 -11.47 -1.25 -8.14
C VAL A 137 -12.72 -1.04 -8.97
N LEU A 138 -13.57 -2.06 -8.96
CA LEU A 138 -14.93 -1.93 -9.43
C LEU A 138 -15.74 -1.31 -8.30
N ILE A 139 -16.46 -0.25 -8.59
CA ILE A 139 -17.17 0.56 -7.58
C ILE A 139 -18.52 1.01 -8.13
N ARG A 140 -19.48 1.22 -7.23
CA ARG A 140 -20.80 1.77 -7.62
C ARG A 140 -20.67 3.22 -8.07
N ARG A 141 -21.53 3.56 -9.03
CA ARG A 141 -21.60 4.95 -9.53
C ARG A 141 -22.46 5.84 -8.65
#